data_d0e011292a1103a8e3c5b631229849f1
#
_entry.id   d0e011292a1103a8e3c5b631229849f1
#
_cell.length_a   1.000
_cell.length_b   1.000
_cell.length_c   1.000
_cell.angle_alpha   90.00
_cell.angle_beta   90.00
_cell.angle_gamma   90.00
#
_symmetry.space_group_name_H-M   'P 1'
#
loop_
_entity.id
_entity.type
_entity.pdbx_description
1 polymer ?
#
loop_
_entity_poly.entity_id
_entity_poly.type
_entity_poly.pdbx_seq_one_letter_code
_entity_poly.pdbx_strand_id
1 'polypeptide(L)'
;FLHHLLENKRGWAVKAIQKLLDGKTGLVDTNGQDIFAGRFGYLRGRTDYADAVYRDILAKVLHAPTGGGLHLCDLRGHAGELGLKASGAEEYFGLIYIGDTTTFKKLVEADDSGIVIEEDAIADSLFEGINEPDTSVEILIGAKKFMEGWNSWRVSNMGLLNIGRKEGSEIIQLFGRGVRLRGLSFSLKR
;
A
#
# COMPACT_ATOMS: atom_id res chain seq x y z
N PHE A 1 -1.04 -6.57 8.42
CA PHE A 1 -0.78 -5.15 8.70
C PHE A 1 -2.00 -4.28 8.36
N LEU A 2 -2.44 -4.22 7.09
CA LEU A 2 -3.62 -3.43 6.66
C LEU A 2 -4.89 -3.82 7.43
N HIS A 3 -5.12 -5.12 7.60
CA HIS A 3 -6.21 -5.64 8.41
C HIS A 3 -6.19 -5.09 9.85
N HIS A 4 -5.03 -5.12 10.52
CA HIS A 4 -4.91 -4.57 11.87
C HIS A 4 -5.07 -3.05 11.95
N LEU A 5 -4.72 -2.33 10.88
CA LEU A 5 -5.03 -0.89 10.81
C LEU A 5 -6.53 -0.64 10.75
N LEU A 6 -7.23 -1.41 9.90
CA LEU A 6 -8.68 -1.28 9.70
C LEU A 6 -9.50 -1.72 10.91
N GLU A 7 -9.13 -2.82 11.58
CA GLU A 7 -9.84 -3.34 12.76
C GLU A 7 -9.84 -2.39 13.97
N ASN A 8 -9.31 -1.19 13.78
CA ASN A 8 -9.27 -0.17 14.82
C ASN A 8 -8.52 -0.61 16.10
N LYS A 9 -7.49 -1.43 15.96
CA LYS A 9 -6.52 -1.70 17.04
C LYS A 9 -5.67 -0.44 17.28
N ARG A 10 -6.37 0.67 17.50
CA ARG A 10 -5.86 2.03 17.59
C ARG A 10 -4.63 2.16 18.48
N GLY A 11 -4.65 1.51 19.64
CA GLY A 11 -3.53 1.57 20.58
C GLY A 11 -2.22 1.05 20.00
N TRP A 12 -2.26 -0.02 19.20
CA TRP A 12 -1.09 -0.53 18.51
C TRP A 12 -0.66 0.38 17.34
N ALA A 13 -1.61 0.75 16.49
CA ALA A 13 -1.35 1.56 15.31
C ALA A 13 -0.78 2.94 15.68
N VAL A 14 -1.39 3.63 16.63
CA VAL A 14 -0.91 4.93 17.10
C VAL A 14 0.49 4.82 17.72
N LYS A 15 0.78 3.78 18.51
CA LYS A 15 2.13 3.56 19.04
C LYS A 15 3.16 3.29 17.95
N ALA A 16 2.81 2.53 16.91
CA ALA A 16 3.70 2.26 15.78
C ALA A 16 3.99 3.54 14.99
N ILE A 17 2.96 4.34 14.70
CA ILE A 17 3.08 5.64 14.05
C ILE A 17 3.93 6.58 14.91
N GLN A 18 3.70 6.63 16.22
CA GLN A 18 4.48 7.45 17.14
C GLN A 18 5.98 7.11 17.05
N LYS A 19 6.33 5.83 17.11
CA LYS A 19 7.72 5.37 16.98
C LYS A 19 8.35 5.79 15.66
N LEU A 20 7.59 5.68 14.56
CA LEU A 20 8.04 6.08 13.24
C LEU A 20 8.28 7.59 13.17
N LEU A 21 7.35 8.39 13.65
CA LEU A 21 7.45 9.85 13.66
C LEU A 21 8.59 10.35 14.57
N ASP A 22 8.87 9.63 15.64
CA ASP A 22 9.97 9.94 16.56
C ASP A 22 11.34 9.44 16.10
N GLY A 23 11.40 8.65 15.02
CA GLY A 23 12.62 8.00 14.57
C GLY A 23 13.14 6.99 15.59
N LYS A 24 12.24 6.19 16.16
CA LYS A 24 12.52 5.15 17.17
C LYS A 24 11.95 3.79 16.72
N THR A 25 12.07 3.50 15.44
CA THR A 25 11.54 2.26 14.87
C THR A 25 12.41 1.04 15.16
N GLY A 26 13.69 1.25 15.44
CA GLY A 26 14.70 0.21 15.55
C GLY A 26 15.28 -0.21 14.19
N LEU A 27 14.82 0.37 13.09
CA LEU A 27 15.42 0.20 11.77
C LEU A 27 16.59 1.18 11.63
N VAL A 28 17.80 0.68 11.77
CA VAL A 28 19.00 1.52 11.78
C VAL A 28 19.82 1.35 10.49
N ASP A 29 20.47 2.43 10.08
CA ASP A 29 21.46 2.43 9.01
C ASP A 29 22.81 1.83 9.47
N THR A 30 23.81 1.86 8.58
CA THR A 30 25.17 1.39 8.87
C THR A 30 25.88 2.16 9.98
N ASN A 31 25.41 3.36 10.33
CA ASN A 31 25.95 4.20 11.39
C ASN A 31 25.19 4.05 12.71
N GLY A 32 24.21 3.14 12.76
CA GLY A 32 23.36 2.92 13.93
C GLY A 32 22.27 3.98 14.15
N GLN A 33 22.05 4.88 13.17
CA GLN A 33 21.00 5.89 13.24
C GLN A 33 19.68 5.33 12.68
N ASP A 34 18.57 5.59 13.37
CA ASP A 34 17.24 5.22 12.86
C ASP A 34 16.95 5.93 11.52
N ILE A 35 16.60 5.13 10.51
CA ILE A 35 16.41 5.62 9.14
C ILE A 35 15.27 6.65 8.99
N PHE A 36 14.37 6.71 9.98
CA PHE A 36 13.28 7.68 10.03
C PHE A 36 13.57 8.88 10.94
N ALA A 37 14.75 8.91 11.58
CA ALA A 37 15.13 10.03 12.45
C ALA A 37 15.08 11.38 11.69
N GLY A 38 14.31 12.33 12.23
CA GLY A 38 14.18 13.68 11.66
C GLY A 38 13.33 13.81 10.39
N ARG A 39 12.89 12.71 9.77
CA ARG A 39 12.18 12.78 8.49
C ARG A 39 10.79 13.40 8.54
N PHE A 40 10.09 13.28 9.66
CA PHE A 40 8.70 13.73 9.83
C PHE A 40 8.57 14.94 10.76
N GLY A 41 9.58 15.79 10.81
CA GLY A 41 9.60 16.97 11.67
C GLY A 41 8.39 17.90 11.46
N TYR A 42 7.92 18.02 10.24
CA TYR A 42 6.76 18.81 9.85
C TYR A 42 5.41 18.33 10.43
N LEU A 43 5.33 17.05 10.83
CA LEU A 43 4.13 16.48 11.47
C LEU A 43 4.11 16.65 13.00
N ARG A 44 5.22 17.05 13.61
CA ARG A 44 5.39 17.09 15.08
C ARG A 44 4.79 18.31 15.77
N GLY A 45 4.26 19.26 15.02
CA GLY A 45 3.72 20.52 15.57
C GLY A 45 2.39 20.40 16.33
N ARG A 46 1.81 19.18 16.45
CA ARG A 46 0.52 18.91 17.11
C ARG A 46 0.72 17.97 18.28
N THR A 47 0.00 18.21 19.40
CA THR A 47 0.09 17.37 20.60
C THR A 47 -0.44 15.95 20.41
N ASP A 48 -1.35 15.73 19.45
CA ASP A 48 -1.99 14.46 19.12
C ASP A 48 -1.60 13.93 17.73
N TYR A 49 -0.42 14.30 17.24
CA TYR A 49 -0.03 14.09 15.85
C TYR A 49 -0.07 12.62 15.39
N ALA A 50 0.31 11.65 16.22
CA ALA A 50 0.25 10.24 15.86
C ALA A 50 -1.18 9.74 15.67
N ASP A 51 -2.10 10.17 16.51
CA ASP A 51 -3.52 9.85 16.41
C ASP A 51 -4.18 10.55 15.21
N ALA A 52 -3.81 11.79 14.96
CA ALA A 52 -4.28 12.54 13.79
C ALA A 52 -3.79 11.88 12.48
N VAL A 53 -2.52 11.45 12.42
CA VAL A 53 -1.97 10.72 11.27
C VAL A 53 -2.69 9.38 11.08
N TYR A 54 -2.98 8.66 12.17
CA TYR A 54 -3.74 7.41 12.07
C TYR A 54 -5.14 7.62 11.47
N ARG A 55 -5.87 8.65 11.93
CA ARG A 55 -7.18 9.01 11.36
C ARG A 55 -7.08 9.42 9.90
N ASP A 56 -6.04 10.16 9.54
CA ASP A 56 -5.80 10.53 8.13
C ASP A 56 -5.50 9.30 7.25
N ILE A 57 -4.75 8.32 7.75
CA ILE A 57 -4.52 7.06 7.05
C ILE A 57 -5.83 6.32 6.82
N LEU A 58 -6.66 6.18 7.85
CA LEU A 58 -7.97 5.52 7.70
C LEU A 58 -8.85 6.23 6.67
N ALA A 59 -8.93 7.56 6.74
CA ALA A 59 -9.84 8.33 5.91
C ALA A 59 -9.34 8.50 4.47
N LYS A 60 -8.03 8.78 4.28
CA LYS A 60 -7.49 9.22 2.99
C LYS A 60 -6.82 8.10 2.20
N VAL A 61 -6.31 7.07 2.88
CA VAL A 61 -5.59 5.96 2.24
C VAL A 61 -6.45 4.70 2.18
N LEU A 62 -7.22 4.43 3.25
CA LEU A 62 -8.01 3.21 3.36
C LEU A 62 -9.52 3.44 3.12
N HIS A 63 -9.92 4.68 2.81
CA HIS A 63 -11.31 5.09 2.58
C HIS A 63 -12.31 4.61 3.66
N ALA A 64 -11.81 4.47 4.90
CA ALA A 64 -12.53 3.90 6.03
C ALA A 64 -12.34 4.73 7.30
N PRO A 65 -12.92 5.95 7.40
CA PRO A 65 -12.70 6.86 8.52
C PRO A 65 -13.08 6.29 9.88
N THR A 66 -13.99 5.32 9.90
CA THR A 66 -14.45 4.62 11.12
C THR A 66 -13.73 3.29 11.36
N GLY A 67 -12.81 2.90 10.47
CA GLY A 67 -12.26 1.56 10.43
C GLY A 67 -13.26 0.54 9.88
N GLY A 68 -12.97 -0.75 10.05
CA GLY A 68 -13.82 -1.86 9.60
C GLY A 68 -13.01 -3.14 9.42
N GLY A 69 -13.67 -4.20 8.95
CA GLY A 69 -12.98 -5.42 8.52
C GLY A 69 -12.30 -5.22 7.17
N LEU A 70 -11.25 -5.98 6.89
CA LEU A 70 -10.65 -6.01 5.55
C LEU A 70 -11.39 -7.01 4.67
N HIS A 71 -11.83 -6.57 3.52
CA HIS A 71 -12.41 -7.39 2.47
C HIS A 71 -11.43 -7.54 1.31
N LEU A 72 -11.26 -8.77 0.85
CA LEU A 72 -10.49 -9.16 -0.32
C LEU A 72 -11.47 -9.58 -1.41
N CYS A 73 -11.60 -8.79 -2.45
CA CYS A 73 -12.59 -8.99 -3.52
C CYS A 73 -11.94 -9.55 -4.77
N ASP A 74 -12.37 -10.73 -5.19
CA ASP A 74 -11.98 -11.33 -6.47
C ASP A 74 -12.74 -10.63 -7.60
N LEU A 75 -12.02 -9.87 -8.42
CA LEU A 75 -12.62 -9.14 -9.54
C LEU A 75 -12.84 -10.08 -10.71
N ARG A 76 -14.07 -10.56 -10.85
CA ARG A 76 -14.44 -11.51 -11.90
C ARG A 76 -14.26 -10.89 -13.29
N GLY A 77 -13.58 -11.62 -14.18
CA GLY A 77 -13.24 -11.13 -15.53
C GLY A 77 -11.85 -10.46 -15.62
N HIS A 78 -11.21 -10.14 -14.50
CA HIS A 78 -9.89 -9.50 -14.45
C HIS A 78 -8.87 -10.42 -13.79
N ALA A 79 -8.31 -11.34 -14.58
CA ALA A 79 -7.42 -12.39 -14.08
C ALA A 79 -6.19 -11.80 -13.36
N GLY A 80 -6.01 -12.24 -12.12
CA GLY A 80 -4.86 -11.82 -11.29
C GLY A 80 -5.14 -10.60 -10.42
N GLU A 81 -6.35 -10.02 -10.47
CA GLU A 81 -6.73 -8.84 -9.68
C GLU A 81 -7.56 -9.23 -8.46
N LEU A 82 -7.13 -8.75 -7.29
CA LEU A 82 -7.89 -8.83 -6.05
C LEU A 82 -7.97 -7.42 -5.46
N GLY A 83 -9.17 -6.87 -5.38
CA GLY A 83 -9.42 -5.57 -4.79
C GLY A 83 -9.39 -5.63 -3.26
N LEU A 84 -8.90 -4.57 -2.64
CA LEU A 84 -8.92 -4.38 -1.18
C LEU A 84 -9.87 -3.25 -0.82
N LYS A 85 -10.87 -3.52 0.02
CA LYS A 85 -11.76 -2.50 0.57
C LYS A 85 -12.04 -2.74 2.05
N ALA A 86 -12.49 -1.71 2.74
CA ALA A 86 -12.99 -1.85 4.10
C ALA A 86 -14.44 -2.33 4.09
N SER A 87 -14.85 -3.03 5.13
CA SER A 87 -16.26 -3.42 5.33
C SER A 87 -17.17 -2.19 5.28
N GLY A 88 -18.18 -2.24 4.44
CA GLY A 88 -19.14 -1.14 4.25
C GLY A 88 -18.63 0.01 3.38
N ALA A 89 -17.39 -0.04 2.87
CA ALA A 89 -16.91 0.91 1.87
C ALA A 89 -17.30 0.47 0.45
N GLU A 90 -17.64 1.42 -0.39
CA GLU A 90 -17.92 1.18 -1.82
C GLU A 90 -16.63 1.14 -2.64
N GLU A 91 -15.64 1.96 -2.26
CA GLU A 91 -14.40 2.15 -3.01
C GLU A 91 -13.31 1.17 -2.59
N TYR A 92 -12.51 0.75 -3.58
CA TYR A 92 -11.30 -0.02 -3.37
C TYR A 92 -10.13 0.90 -3.05
N PHE A 93 -9.53 0.76 -1.87
CA PHE A 93 -8.32 1.51 -1.52
C PHE A 93 -7.04 0.84 -2.02
N GLY A 94 -7.11 -0.42 -2.41
CA GLY A 94 -5.94 -1.16 -2.80
C GLY A 94 -6.22 -2.26 -3.81
N LEU A 95 -5.15 -2.66 -4.47
CA LEU A 95 -5.13 -3.74 -5.46
C LEU A 95 -3.97 -4.69 -5.16
N ILE A 96 -4.27 -5.99 -5.10
CA ILE A 96 -3.28 -7.05 -5.18
C ILE A 96 -3.31 -7.58 -6.60
N TYR A 97 -2.17 -7.50 -7.31
CA TYR A 97 -2.03 -7.98 -8.67
C TYR A 97 -1.00 -9.11 -8.74
N ILE A 98 -1.50 -10.34 -8.79
CA ILE A 98 -0.70 -11.57 -8.76
C ILE A 98 -1.19 -12.57 -9.81
N GLY A 99 -0.33 -13.54 -10.18
CA GLY A 99 -0.71 -14.52 -11.19
C GLY A 99 -1.71 -15.57 -10.71
N ASP A 100 -1.57 -16.05 -9.47
CA ASP A 100 -2.38 -17.14 -8.89
C ASP A 100 -3.19 -16.63 -7.70
N THR A 101 -4.35 -16.05 -8.00
CA THR A 101 -5.30 -15.59 -6.99
C THR A 101 -5.94 -16.73 -6.21
N THR A 102 -6.08 -17.91 -6.84
CA THR A 102 -6.73 -19.08 -6.22
C THR A 102 -5.91 -19.60 -5.04
N THR A 103 -4.62 -19.83 -5.25
CA THR A 103 -3.72 -20.26 -4.17
C THR A 103 -3.63 -19.19 -3.07
N PHE A 104 -3.58 -17.91 -3.44
CA PHE A 104 -3.54 -16.82 -2.47
C PHE A 104 -4.82 -16.77 -1.61
N LYS A 105 -6.00 -16.89 -2.21
CA LYS A 105 -7.27 -16.94 -1.46
C LYS A 105 -7.29 -18.10 -0.47
N LYS A 106 -6.87 -19.29 -0.86
CA LYS A 106 -6.78 -20.44 0.06
C LYS A 106 -5.83 -20.19 1.24
N LEU A 107 -4.72 -19.48 1.03
CA LEU A 107 -3.82 -19.11 2.11
C LEU A 107 -4.48 -18.12 3.09
N VAL A 108 -5.26 -17.16 2.57
CA VAL A 108 -6.01 -16.21 3.40
C VAL A 108 -7.12 -16.92 4.18
N GLU A 109 -7.82 -17.87 3.57
CA GLU A 109 -8.86 -18.68 4.22
C GLU A 109 -8.30 -19.57 5.33
N ALA A 110 -7.07 -20.10 5.12
CA ALA A 110 -6.41 -20.96 6.11
C ALA A 110 -5.83 -20.17 7.29
N ASP A 111 -5.60 -18.87 7.11
CA ASP A 111 -5.13 -17.97 8.16
C ASP A 111 -6.37 -17.36 8.84
N ASP A 112 -6.66 -17.79 10.08
CA ASP A 112 -7.81 -17.30 10.87
C ASP A 112 -7.70 -15.79 11.21
N SER A 113 -7.43 -15.00 10.17
CA SER A 113 -7.17 -13.55 10.25
C SER A 113 -8.44 -12.71 10.31
N GLY A 114 -9.60 -13.29 10.01
CA GLY A 114 -10.87 -12.57 9.91
C GLY A 114 -11.01 -11.71 8.65
N ILE A 115 -10.14 -11.89 7.66
CA ILE A 115 -10.27 -11.25 6.34
C ILE A 115 -11.41 -11.93 5.59
N VAL A 116 -12.37 -11.14 5.13
CA VAL A 116 -13.51 -11.65 4.36
C VAL A 116 -13.16 -11.71 2.88
N ILE A 117 -13.39 -12.86 2.24
CA ILE A 117 -13.19 -13.02 0.80
C ILE A 117 -14.56 -12.91 0.11
N GLU A 118 -14.64 -12.05 -0.88
CA GLU A 118 -15.84 -11.79 -1.67
C GLU A 118 -15.55 -11.93 -3.16
N GLU A 119 -16.59 -12.04 -3.98
CA GLU A 119 -16.51 -11.96 -5.43
C GLU A 119 -17.23 -10.70 -5.91
N ASP A 120 -16.57 -9.94 -6.76
CA ASP A 120 -17.18 -8.81 -7.45
C ASP A 120 -17.20 -9.10 -8.96
N ALA A 121 -18.41 -9.34 -9.46
CA ALA A 121 -18.64 -9.68 -10.86
C ALA A 121 -18.88 -8.46 -11.77
N ILE A 122 -18.99 -7.28 -11.17
CA ILE A 122 -19.41 -6.06 -11.87
C ILE A 122 -18.26 -5.04 -11.94
N ALA A 123 -17.30 -5.13 -11.04
CA ALA A 123 -16.19 -4.19 -11.01
C ALA A 123 -15.35 -4.25 -12.29
N ASP A 124 -14.95 -3.08 -12.76
CA ASP A 124 -13.97 -2.95 -13.83
C ASP A 124 -12.55 -3.28 -13.34
N SER A 125 -11.59 -3.42 -14.27
CA SER A 125 -10.19 -3.62 -13.93
C SER A 125 -9.63 -2.44 -13.14
N LEU A 126 -9.22 -2.68 -11.91
CA LEU A 126 -8.54 -1.68 -11.10
C LEU A 126 -7.12 -1.39 -11.63
N PHE A 127 -6.49 -2.39 -12.24
CA PHE A 127 -5.15 -2.23 -12.80
C PHE A 127 -5.14 -1.36 -14.07
N GLU A 128 -6.13 -1.51 -14.94
CA GLU A 128 -6.27 -0.66 -16.12
C GLU A 128 -6.57 0.78 -15.74
N GLY A 129 -7.44 0.99 -14.74
CA GLY A 129 -7.82 2.31 -14.22
C GLY A 129 -6.79 2.95 -13.26
N ILE A 130 -5.65 2.31 -12.97
CA ILE A 130 -4.75 2.77 -11.90
C ILE A 130 -4.11 4.14 -12.15
N ASN A 131 -4.04 4.58 -13.37
CA ASN A 131 -3.50 5.88 -13.76
C ASN A 131 -4.57 6.96 -13.97
N GLU A 132 -5.83 6.61 -13.85
CA GLU A 132 -6.92 7.57 -13.99
C GLU A 132 -6.90 8.58 -12.82
N PRO A 133 -7.27 9.85 -13.07
CA PRO A 133 -7.19 10.89 -12.04
C PRO A 133 -8.10 10.68 -10.85
N ASP A 134 -9.19 9.95 -11.04
CA ASP A 134 -10.25 9.67 -10.07
C ASP A 134 -10.15 8.29 -9.42
N THR A 135 -9.10 7.52 -9.73
CA THR A 135 -8.92 6.20 -9.09
C THR A 135 -8.76 6.32 -7.59
N SER A 136 -9.48 5.48 -6.86
CA SER A 136 -9.42 5.37 -5.39
C SER A 136 -8.26 4.49 -4.89
N VAL A 137 -7.55 3.79 -5.81
CA VAL A 137 -6.46 2.87 -5.45
C VAL A 137 -5.23 3.64 -4.98
N GLU A 138 -4.92 3.54 -3.69
CA GLU A 138 -3.75 4.17 -3.05
C GLU A 138 -2.62 3.16 -2.76
N ILE A 139 -2.96 1.87 -2.67
CA ILE A 139 -2.00 0.80 -2.35
C ILE A 139 -2.02 -0.25 -3.46
N LEU A 140 -0.83 -0.52 -4.01
CA LEU A 140 -0.65 -1.56 -5.01
C LEU A 140 0.34 -2.60 -4.49
N ILE A 141 -0.09 -3.85 -4.42
CA ILE A 141 0.73 -5.00 -4.01
C ILE A 141 0.86 -5.93 -5.21
N GLY A 142 2.07 -6.28 -5.58
CA GLY A 142 2.26 -7.13 -6.74
C GLY A 142 3.49 -8.00 -6.70
N ALA A 143 3.44 -9.04 -7.52
CA ALA A 143 4.54 -9.94 -7.79
C ALA A 143 5.35 -9.47 -9.02
N LYS A 144 6.18 -10.33 -9.57
CA LYS A 144 7.08 -10.08 -10.74
C LYS A 144 6.39 -9.45 -11.97
N LYS A 145 5.08 -9.58 -12.11
CA LYS A 145 4.29 -9.00 -13.23
C LYS A 145 4.45 -7.48 -13.37
N PHE A 146 4.77 -6.76 -12.27
CA PHE A 146 5.07 -5.32 -12.34
C PHE A 146 6.36 -4.98 -13.06
N MET A 147 7.22 -5.96 -13.31
CA MET A 147 8.45 -5.74 -14.04
C MET A 147 8.23 -5.59 -15.56
N GLU A 148 7.08 -6.05 -16.07
CA GLU A 148 6.79 -6.06 -17.50
C GLU A 148 5.68 -5.05 -17.86
N GLY A 149 6.02 -4.00 -18.59
CA GLY A 149 5.04 -3.10 -19.23
C GLY A 149 4.34 -2.07 -18.37
N TRP A 150 4.37 -2.17 -17.03
CA TRP A 150 3.70 -1.20 -16.16
C TRP A 150 4.42 0.14 -16.08
N ASN A 151 3.64 1.20 -16.12
CA ASN A 151 4.10 2.58 -16.06
C ASN A 151 3.10 3.44 -15.30
N SER A 152 3.51 4.03 -14.17
CA SER A 152 2.68 4.97 -13.43
C SER A 152 3.50 6.11 -12.85
N TRP A 153 2.95 7.33 -12.94
CA TRP A 153 3.50 8.54 -12.31
C TRP A 153 2.99 8.76 -10.89
N ARG A 154 2.05 7.92 -10.44
CA ARG A 154 1.42 8.03 -9.11
C ARG A 154 2.26 7.40 -8.00
N VAL A 155 3.27 6.61 -8.33
CA VAL A 155 4.11 5.95 -7.32
C VAL A 155 4.93 6.98 -6.56
N SER A 156 4.61 7.17 -5.29
CA SER A 156 5.34 8.04 -4.37
C SER A 156 6.29 7.26 -3.45
N ASN A 157 5.94 6.03 -3.11
CA ASN A 157 6.71 5.16 -2.25
C ASN A 157 6.72 3.73 -2.79
N MET A 158 7.82 3.03 -2.63
CA MET A 158 7.96 1.63 -3.02
C MET A 158 8.62 0.84 -1.90
N GLY A 159 7.96 -0.24 -1.49
CA GLY A 159 8.51 -1.23 -0.57
C GLY A 159 8.85 -2.51 -1.32
N LEU A 160 10.08 -2.98 -1.18
CA LEU A 160 10.54 -4.22 -1.79
C LEU A 160 10.69 -5.27 -0.69
N LEU A 161 9.90 -6.35 -0.77
CA LEU A 161 9.90 -7.43 0.21
C LEU A 161 10.43 -8.70 -0.41
N ASN A 162 11.26 -9.42 0.34
CA ASN A 162 11.77 -10.75 -0.01
C ASN A 162 12.46 -10.83 -1.38
N ILE A 163 13.26 -9.84 -1.72
CA ILE A 163 14.03 -9.81 -2.96
C ILE A 163 15.33 -10.55 -2.76
N GLY A 164 15.57 -11.57 -3.61
CA GLY A 164 16.77 -12.39 -3.57
C GLY A 164 18.04 -11.61 -3.96
N ARG A 165 19.20 -12.03 -3.42
CA ARG A 165 20.52 -11.39 -3.71
C ARG A 165 20.95 -11.50 -5.19
N LYS A 166 20.32 -12.36 -5.99
CA LYS A 166 20.70 -12.61 -7.40
C LYS A 166 19.89 -11.80 -8.43
N GLU A 167 18.93 -11.01 -7.99
CA GLU A 167 17.96 -10.32 -8.86
C GLU A 167 18.33 -8.83 -9.09
N GLY A 168 19.60 -8.50 -9.14
CA GLY A 168 20.06 -7.10 -9.24
C GLY A 168 19.52 -6.34 -10.45
N SER A 169 19.44 -6.96 -11.63
CA SER A 169 18.88 -6.35 -12.84
C SER A 169 17.37 -6.11 -12.73
N GLU A 170 16.64 -7.03 -12.10
CA GLU A 170 15.19 -6.93 -11.86
C GLU A 170 14.89 -5.79 -10.87
N ILE A 171 15.69 -5.66 -9.81
CA ILE A 171 15.59 -4.57 -8.85
C ILE A 171 15.81 -3.21 -9.53
N ILE A 172 16.82 -3.10 -10.38
CA ILE A 172 17.10 -1.86 -11.12
C ILE A 172 15.93 -1.49 -12.03
N GLN A 173 15.31 -2.47 -12.72
CA GLN A 173 14.15 -2.24 -13.56
C GLN A 173 12.95 -1.77 -12.73
N LEU A 174 12.68 -2.38 -11.56
CA LEU A 174 11.63 -1.95 -10.64
C LEU A 174 11.85 -0.51 -10.16
N PHE A 175 13.07 -0.18 -9.72
CA PHE A 175 13.41 1.19 -9.32
C PHE A 175 13.25 2.17 -10.47
N GLY A 176 13.68 1.82 -11.70
CA GLY A 176 13.50 2.65 -12.87
C GLY A 176 12.03 2.94 -13.23
N ARG A 177 11.11 2.10 -12.78
CA ARG A 177 9.65 2.30 -12.95
C ARG A 177 9.03 3.10 -11.81
N GLY A 178 9.48 2.89 -10.56
CA GLY A 178 8.96 3.58 -9.38
C GLY A 178 9.57 4.95 -9.12
N VAL A 179 10.80 5.19 -9.57
CA VAL A 179 11.50 6.48 -9.41
C VAL A 179 11.50 7.22 -10.74
N ARG A 180 10.34 7.68 -11.19
CA ARG A 180 10.25 8.49 -12.40
C ARG A 180 10.29 9.96 -12.04
N LEU A 181 11.29 10.66 -12.58
CA LEU A 181 11.39 12.10 -12.45
C LEU A 181 10.46 12.75 -13.48
N ARG A 182 9.46 13.47 -12.98
CA ARG A 182 8.60 14.32 -13.78
C ARG A 182 8.91 15.77 -13.44
N GLY A 183 9.64 16.45 -14.32
CA GLY A 183 9.85 17.89 -14.20
C GLY A 183 8.60 18.71 -14.58
N LEU A 184 8.62 20.01 -14.34
CA LEU A 184 7.57 20.93 -14.73
C LEU A 184 7.29 20.77 -16.24
N SER A 185 6.02 20.61 -16.61
CA SER A 185 5.57 20.38 -17.99
C SER A 185 6.26 19.20 -18.69
N PHE A 186 6.50 18.11 -17.95
CA PHE A 186 7.22 16.91 -18.42
C PHE A 186 8.68 17.14 -18.83
N SER A 187 9.25 18.28 -18.47
CA SER A 187 10.66 18.60 -18.73
C SER A 187 11.56 17.86 -17.74
N LEU A 188 12.62 17.22 -18.23
CA LEU A 188 13.72 16.69 -17.42
C LEU A 188 14.82 17.74 -17.18
N LYS A 189 14.61 18.98 -17.63
CA LYS A 189 15.56 20.06 -17.38
C LYS A 189 15.48 20.49 -15.92
N ARG A 190 16.63 20.57 -15.26
CA ARG A 190 16.81 21.17 -13.94
C ARG A 190 16.72 22.68 -14.02
#